data_ebb57329109e2f14663c2d6f664cbef5
#
_entry.id   ebb57329109e2f14663c2d6f664cbef5
#
_cell.length_a   1.000
_cell.length_b   1.000
_cell.length_c   1.000
_cell.angle_alpha   90.00
_cell.angle_beta   90.00
_cell.angle_gamma   90.00
#
_symmetry.space_group_name_H-M   'P 1'
#
loop_
_entity.id
_entity.type
_entity.pdbx_description
1 polymer ?
#
loop_
_entity_poly.entity_id
_entity_poly.type
_entity_poly.pdbx_seq_one_letter_code
_entity_poly.pdbx_strand_id
1 'polypeptide(L)'
;MRLATDHPEYRDFAIAEARASGLFDVTHPEPPEAVFETKYALKWRDLGKPLYYVVFARNDHPAEHVPHLERPSEMPHSLLTGTLPPTSALSKAVIRYGGGHVVLHEAAAVMPPGGTRWLVRATVEEPDLRQQLLVMVHQRQPTEVIVRLETFGDPIITEAVRGAVHAVTEWLLGATDLSIQRRSY
;
A
#
# COMPACT_ATOMS: atom_id res chain seq x y z
N MET A 1 5.11 9.52 21.97
CA MET A 1 4.29 8.31 21.75
C MET A 1 4.28 7.46 23.01
N ARG A 2 3.21 6.69 23.25
CA ARG A 2 3.10 5.80 24.44
C ARG A 2 2.73 4.41 23.95
N LEU A 3 3.37 3.38 24.50
CA LEU A 3 3.08 1.97 24.22
C LEU A 3 2.61 1.30 25.52
N ALA A 4 1.50 0.59 25.45
CA ALA A 4 1.06 -0.35 26.48
C ALA A 4 0.81 -1.71 25.82
N THR A 5 1.44 -2.78 26.32
CA THR A 5 1.34 -4.12 25.71
C THR A 5 1.54 -5.22 26.75
N ASP A 6 0.97 -6.40 26.52
CA ASP A 6 1.24 -7.63 27.27
C ASP A 6 2.37 -8.48 26.64
N HIS A 7 2.91 -8.05 25.49
CA HIS A 7 3.87 -8.82 24.70
C HIS A 7 5.28 -8.30 24.87
N PRO A 8 6.18 -9.03 25.55
CA PRO A 8 7.54 -8.56 25.81
C PRO A 8 8.37 -8.37 24.55
N GLU A 9 8.27 -9.26 23.57
CA GLU A 9 9.01 -9.16 22.31
C GLU A 9 8.63 -7.92 21.51
N TYR A 10 7.33 -7.55 21.51
CA TYR A 10 6.88 -6.34 20.84
C TYR A 10 7.38 -5.07 21.55
N ARG A 11 7.37 -5.06 22.90
CA ARG A 11 7.99 -4.00 23.69
C ARG A 11 9.46 -3.83 23.31
N ASP A 12 10.22 -4.94 23.31
CA ASP A 12 11.65 -4.93 23.08
C ASP A 12 11.99 -4.49 21.64
N PHE A 13 11.21 -4.95 20.67
CA PHE A 13 11.29 -4.48 19.29
C PHE A 13 11.06 -2.96 19.20
N ALA A 14 9.97 -2.44 19.78
CA ALA A 14 9.67 -1.01 19.75
C ALA A 14 10.78 -0.15 20.42
N ILE A 15 11.38 -0.65 21.49
CA ILE A 15 12.51 0.01 22.17
C ILE A 15 13.76 0.00 21.27
N ALA A 16 14.05 -1.13 20.64
CA ALA A 16 15.20 -1.27 19.75
C ALA A 16 15.09 -0.31 18.56
N GLU A 17 13.94 -0.26 17.89
CA GLU A 17 13.69 0.65 16.77
C GLU A 17 13.79 2.12 17.17
N ALA A 18 13.19 2.49 18.32
CA ALA A 18 13.26 3.86 18.80
C ALA A 18 14.69 4.29 19.11
N ARG A 19 15.51 3.41 19.69
CA ARG A 19 16.92 3.66 19.96
C ARG A 19 17.77 3.72 18.70
N ALA A 20 17.54 2.79 17.77
CA ALA A 20 18.24 2.74 16.49
C ALA A 20 17.99 4.00 15.65
N SER A 21 16.79 4.57 15.72
CA SER A 21 16.47 5.83 15.04
C SER A 21 17.23 7.03 15.60
N GLY A 22 17.73 6.99 16.84
CA GLY A 22 18.36 8.12 17.53
C GLY A 22 17.42 9.30 17.81
N LEU A 23 16.13 9.18 17.49
CA LEU A 23 15.16 10.28 17.50
C LEU A 23 14.28 10.33 18.76
N PHE A 24 14.39 9.31 19.63
CA PHE A 24 13.52 9.20 20.79
C PHE A 24 14.30 8.89 22.07
N ASP A 25 13.94 9.60 23.12
CA ASP A 25 14.29 9.22 24.49
C ASP A 25 13.26 8.19 24.96
N VAL A 26 13.76 7.05 25.45
CA VAL A 26 12.93 5.93 25.90
C VAL A 26 12.93 5.89 27.42
N THR A 27 11.76 5.98 28.02
CA THR A 27 11.56 5.91 29.47
C THR A 27 10.51 4.89 29.85
N HIS A 28 10.61 4.40 31.08
CA HIS A 28 9.72 3.39 31.66
C HIS A 28 9.06 3.93 32.93
N PRO A 29 8.20 4.95 32.85
CA PRO A 29 7.46 5.45 33.98
C PRO A 29 6.40 4.46 34.45
N GLU A 30 5.89 4.66 35.67
CA GLU A 30 4.67 3.95 36.08
C GLU A 30 3.50 4.32 35.15
N PRO A 31 2.70 3.31 34.73
CA PRO A 31 1.52 3.56 33.90
C PRO A 31 0.53 4.47 34.64
N PRO A 32 0.01 5.52 33.99
CA PRO A 32 -1.11 6.29 34.54
C PRO A 32 -2.33 5.40 34.81
N GLU A 33 -3.13 5.72 35.81
CA GLU A 33 -4.31 4.95 36.21
C GLU A 33 -5.25 4.64 35.02
N ALA A 34 -5.48 5.62 34.16
CA ALA A 34 -6.29 5.47 32.96
C ALA A 34 -5.81 4.36 31.98
N VAL A 35 -4.54 3.96 32.03
CA VAL A 35 -4.01 2.85 31.21
C VAL A 35 -4.59 1.52 31.68
N PHE A 36 -4.76 1.35 33.00
CA PHE A 36 -5.30 0.14 33.59
C PHE A 36 -6.82 -0.02 33.36
N GLU A 37 -7.51 1.05 33.03
CA GLU A 37 -8.96 1.05 32.74
C GLU A 37 -9.27 0.72 31.28
N THR A 38 -8.27 0.60 30.42
CA THR A 38 -8.49 0.25 29.02
C THR A 38 -8.99 -1.19 28.87
N LYS A 39 -9.86 -1.44 27.89
CA LYS A 39 -10.40 -2.77 27.60
C LYS A 39 -9.33 -3.86 27.53
N TYR A 40 -8.18 -3.55 26.94
CA TYR A 40 -7.09 -4.51 26.79
C TYR A 40 -6.35 -4.72 28.12
N ALA A 41 -6.05 -3.68 28.88
CA ALA A 41 -5.40 -3.81 30.18
C ALA A 41 -6.27 -4.63 31.17
N LEU A 42 -7.58 -4.41 31.17
CA LEU A 42 -8.52 -5.21 31.96
C LEU A 42 -8.47 -6.68 31.56
N LYS A 43 -8.50 -6.97 30.26
CA LYS A 43 -8.40 -8.34 29.74
C LYS A 43 -7.07 -9.00 30.12
N TRP A 44 -5.94 -8.27 30.02
CA TRP A 44 -4.63 -8.81 30.38
C TRP A 44 -4.53 -9.11 31.86
N ARG A 45 -5.05 -8.22 32.69
CA ARG A 45 -5.14 -8.44 34.13
C ARG A 45 -5.94 -9.70 34.48
N ASP A 46 -7.12 -9.89 33.87
CA ASP A 46 -7.97 -11.06 34.09
C ASP A 46 -7.30 -12.37 33.61
N LEU A 47 -6.40 -12.28 32.64
CA LEU A 47 -5.58 -13.39 32.14
C LEU A 47 -4.25 -13.57 32.91
N GLY A 48 -3.99 -12.77 33.95
CA GLY A 48 -2.72 -12.80 34.70
C GLY A 48 -1.49 -12.39 33.88
N LYS A 49 -1.68 -11.63 32.80
CA LYS A 49 -0.60 -11.20 31.93
C LYS A 49 0.02 -9.89 32.44
N PRO A 50 1.34 -9.68 32.25
CA PRO A 50 1.98 -8.44 32.61
C PRO A 50 1.53 -7.31 31.69
N LEU A 51 1.55 -6.08 32.21
CA LEU A 51 1.42 -4.85 31.43
C LEU A 51 2.78 -4.17 31.36
N TYR A 52 3.31 -4.02 30.17
CA TYR A 52 4.50 -3.23 29.88
C TYR A 52 4.07 -1.85 29.40
N TYR A 53 4.68 -0.80 29.98
CA TYR A 53 4.40 0.58 29.62
C TYR A 53 5.70 1.30 29.30
N VAL A 54 5.77 1.90 28.11
CA VAL A 54 6.95 2.61 27.62
C VAL A 54 6.54 3.94 27.02
N VAL A 55 7.30 4.98 27.33
CA VAL A 55 7.12 6.32 26.74
C VAL A 55 8.30 6.63 25.84
N PHE A 56 8.00 7.06 24.64
CA PHE A 56 8.94 7.52 23.63
C PHE A 56 8.74 9.03 23.47
N ALA A 57 9.63 9.83 23.99
CA ALA A 57 9.64 11.28 23.79
C ALA A 57 10.51 11.63 22.59
N ARG A 58 9.99 12.41 21.65
CA ARG A 58 10.81 12.91 20.54
C ARG A 58 11.88 13.83 21.14
N ASN A 59 13.14 13.58 20.81
CA ASN A 59 14.26 14.43 21.21
C ASN A 59 14.58 15.47 20.11
N ASP A 60 15.52 16.38 20.39
CA ASP A 60 15.88 17.47 19.48
C ASP A 60 16.94 17.07 18.43
N HIS A 61 17.33 15.77 18.39
CA HIS A 61 18.25 15.33 17.34
C HIS A 61 17.59 15.51 15.96
N PRO A 62 18.31 16.09 14.98
CA PRO A 62 17.80 16.18 13.63
C PRO A 62 17.57 14.78 13.10
N ALA A 63 16.40 14.56 12.47
CA ALA A 63 16.21 13.35 11.71
C ALA A 63 17.30 13.29 10.62
N GLU A 64 18.03 12.19 10.55
CA GLU A 64 18.81 11.93 9.35
C GLU A 64 17.88 12.11 8.15
N HIS A 65 18.38 12.77 7.13
CA HIS A 65 17.59 13.08 5.93
C HIS A 65 17.04 11.75 5.38
N VAL A 66 15.78 11.47 5.68
CA VAL A 66 15.05 10.42 4.98
C VAL A 66 15.04 10.87 3.53
N PRO A 67 15.66 10.12 2.61
CA PRO A 67 15.68 10.50 1.21
C PRO A 67 14.23 10.82 0.82
N HIS A 68 14.00 12.04 0.40
CA HIS A 68 12.70 12.41 -0.12
C HIS A 68 12.49 11.51 -1.33
N LEU A 69 11.61 10.52 -1.20
CA LEU A 69 11.21 9.71 -2.33
C LEU A 69 10.62 10.72 -3.32
N GLU A 70 11.40 11.09 -4.33
CA GLU A 70 10.94 11.98 -5.38
C GLU A 70 9.68 11.33 -5.96
N ARG A 71 8.55 11.99 -5.77
CA ARG A 71 7.32 11.55 -6.44
C ARG A 71 7.60 11.61 -7.93
N PRO A 72 7.44 10.51 -8.67
CA PRO A 72 7.66 10.55 -10.10
C PRO A 72 6.79 11.66 -10.69
N SER A 73 7.35 12.43 -11.59
CA SER A 73 6.66 13.53 -12.27
C SER A 73 5.38 13.07 -13.00
N GLU A 74 5.29 11.79 -13.28
CA GLU A 74 4.17 11.14 -13.96
C GLU A 74 3.86 9.78 -13.33
N MET A 75 2.57 9.56 -13.02
CA MET A 75 2.12 8.25 -12.50
C MET A 75 2.25 7.18 -13.58
N PRO A 76 2.63 5.94 -13.21
CA PRO A 76 2.71 4.83 -14.15
C PRO A 76 1.41 4.66 -14.92
N HIS A 77 1.51 4.62 -16.25
CA HIS A 77 0.34 4.44 -17.12
C HIS A 77 0.68 3.78 -18.45
N SER A 78 -0.34 3.29 -19.17
CA SER A 78 -0.25 2.96 -20.57
C SER A 78 -1.43 3.53 -21.36
N LEU A 79 -1.22 3.78 -22.64
CA LEU A 79 -2.25 4.15 -23.59
C LEU A 79 -2.48 3.00 -24.56
N LEU A 80 -3.74 2.66 -24.76
CA LEU A 80 -4.17 1.60 -25.65
C LEU A 80 -5.12 2.18 -26.70
N THR A 81 -5.09 1.62 -27.89
CA THR A 81 -6.02 1.95 -28.97
C THR A 81 -7.11 0.90 -29.04
N GLY A 82 -8.37 1.35 -29.18
CA GLY A 82 -9.56 0.51 -29.28
C GLY A 82 -10.67 0.94 -28.34
N THR A 83 -11.67 0.09 -28.18
CA THR A 83 -12.83 0.34 -27.32
C THR A 83 -12.84 -0.63 -26.14
N LEU A 84 -12.99 -0.07 -24.94
CA LEU A 84 -13.09 -0.87 -23.72
C LEU A 84 -14.43 -1.62 -23.69
N PRO A 85 -14.44 -2.96 -23.55
CA PRO A 85 -15.68 -3.70 -23.44
C PRO A 85 -16.42 -3.34 -22.12
N PRO A 86 -17.75 -3.48 -22.08
CA PRO A 86 -18.54 -3.09 -20.92
C PRO A 86 -18.32 -3.99 -19.70
N THR A 87 -17.85 -5.21 -19.90
CA THR A 87 -17.64 -6.21 -18.86
C THR A 87 -16.24 -6.79 -18.94
N SER A 88 -15.67 -7.08 -17.80
CA SER A 88 -14.36 -7.72 -17.65
C SER A 88 -14.50 -9.07 -16.96
N ALA A 89 -13.77 -10.07 -17.44
CA ALA A 89 -13.65 -11.38 -16.82
C ALA A 89 -12.23 -11.56 -16.25
N LEU A 90 -11.76 -10.62 -15.41
CA LEU A 90 -10.49 -10.79 -14.74
C LEU A 90 -10.57 -11.93 -13.73
N SER A 91 -9.84 -13.00 -13.95
CA SER A 91 -9.56 -14.00 -12.95
C SER A 91 -8.32 -13.62 -12.15
N LYS A 92 -8.26 -14.03 -10.87
CA LYS A 92 -7.10 -13.80 -10.04
C LYS A 92 -5.82 -14.30 -10.72
N ALA A 93 -4.84 -13.43 -10.84
CA ALA A 93 -3.55 -13.74 -11.45
C ALA A 93 -2.40 -13.30 -10.55
N VAL A 94 -1.32 -14.09 -10.54
CA VAL A 94 -0.08 -13.75 -9.84
C VAL A 94 1.03 -13.65 -10.88
N ILE A 95 1.65 -12.49 -10.94
CA ILE A 95 2.69 -12.16 -11.92
C ILE A 95 3.96 -11.77 -11.16
N ARG A 96 5.11 -12.30 -11.58
CA ARG A 96 6.40 -11.86 -11.09
C ARG A 96 6.86 -10.64 -11.86
N TYR A 97 7.29 -9.58 -11.18
CA TYR A 97 7.81 -8.39 -11.81
C TYR A 97 8.89 -7.75 -10.94
N GLY A 98 10.06 -7.50 -11.53
CA GLY A 98 11.23 -7.06 -10.78
C GLY A 98 11.57 -8.02 -9.65
N GLY A 99 11.87 -7.51 -8.46
CA GLY A 99 12.13 -8.28 -7.24
C GLY A 99 10.87 -8.71 -6.47
N GLY A 100 9.66 -8.46 -7.01
CA GLY A 100 8.40 -8.67 -6.29
C GLY A 100 7.36 -9.49 -7.05
N HIS A 101 6.17 -9.56 -6.44
CA HIS A 101 4.99 -10.20 -7.01
C HIS A 101 3.85 -9.20 -7.10
N VAL A 102 3.12 -9.26 -8.21
CA VAL A 102 1.87 -8.54 -8.43
C VAL A 102 0.72 -9.56 -8.42
N VAL A 103 -0.23 -9.37 -7.53
CA VAL A 103 -1.45 -10.16 -7.47
C VAL A 103 -2.60 -9.29 -7.96
N LEU A 104 -3.14 -9.60 -9.13
CA LEU A 104 -4.40 -9.03 -9.60
C LEU A 104 -5.55 -9.82 -8.97
N HIS A 105 -6.52 -9.15 -8.34
CA HIS A 105 -7.61 -9.83 -7.64
C HIS A 105 -8.89 -9.86 -8.45
N GLU A 106 -9.42 -8.68 -8.76
CA GLU A 106 -10.72 -8.49 -9.42
C GLU A 106 -10.75 -7.16 -10.15
N ALA A 107 -11.61 -7.06 -11.15
CA ALA A 107 -11.93 -5.81 -11.81
C ALA A 107 -13.41 -5.49 -11.60
N ALA A 108 -13.71 -4.34 -11.02
CA ALA A 108 -15.05 -3.81 -10.85
C ALA A 108 -15.34 -2.80 -11.94
N ALA A 109 -16.42 -3.00 -12.70
CA ALA A 109 -16.91 -2.02 -13.65
C ALA A 109 -17.64 -0.90 -12.89
N VAL A 110 -17.27 0.33 -13.17
CA VAL A 110 -17.95 1.53 -12.69
C VAL A 110 -18.45 2.29 -13.92
N MET A 111 -19.71 2.64 -13.91
CA MET A 111 -20.34 3.36 -15.02
C MET A 111 -20.74 4.78 -14.58
N PRO A 112 -19.76 5.71 -14.46
CA PRO A 112 -20.08 7.09 -14.19
C PRO A 112 -20.66 7.77 -15.43
N PRO A 113 -21.30 8.94 -15.28
CA PRO A 113 -21.55 9.81 -16.41
C PRO A 113 -20.22 10.10 -17.13
N GLY A 114 -20.09 9.68 -18.39
CA GLY A 114 -18.87 9.90 -19.17
C GLY A 114 -18.10 8.65 -19.60
N GLY A 115 -18.66 7.45 -19.38
CA GLY A 115 -18.15 6.23 -20.01
C GLY A 115 -17.73 5.11 -19.06
N THR A 116 -17.37 3.99 -19.65
CA THR A 116 -16.98 2.78 -18.93
C THR A 116 -15.62 2.98 -18.26
N ARG A 117 -15.55 2.62 -16.97
CA ARG A 117 -14.31 2.53 -16.20
C ARG A 117 -14.25 1.19 -15.50
N TRP A 118 -13.05 0.67 -15.35
CA TRP A 118 -12.80 -0.47 -14.49
C TRP A 118 -11.79 -0.08 -13.41
N LEU A 119 -12.03 -0.54 -12.20
CA LEU A 119 -11.07 -0.48 -11.11
C LEU A 119 -10.56 -1.89 -10.87
N VAL A 120 -9.27 -2.08 -11.10
CA VAL A 120 -8.59 -3.35 -10.84
C VAL A 120 -7.89 -3.25 -9.49
N ARG A 121 -8.29 -4.09 -8.56
CA ARG A 121 -7.61 -4.22 -7.27
C ARG A 121 -6.39 -5.10 -7.43
N ALA A 122 -5.23 -4.58 -7.03
CA ALA A 122 -3.98 -5.30 -7.05
C ALA A 122 -3.30 -5.28 -5.68
N THR A 123 -2.50 -6.29 -5.39
CA THR A 123 -1.54 -6.29 -4.29
C THR A 123 -0.15 -6.45 -4.87
N VAL A 124 0.78 -5.65 -4.39
CA VAL A 124 2.20 -5.77 -4.70
C VAL A 124 2.91 -6.24 -3.44
N GLU A 125 3.74 -7.26 -3.58
CA GLU A 125 4.54 -7.85 -2.50
C GLU A 125 6.02 -7.82 -2.91
N GLU A 126 6.80 -7.07 -2.16
CA GLU A 126 8.26 -6.95 -2.23
C GLU A 126 8.85 -7.44 -0.92
N PRO A 127 10.16 -7.73 -0.81
CA PRO A 127 10.74 -8.29 0.42
C PRO A 127 10.39 -7.52 1.69
N ASP A 128 10.38 -6.17 1.61
CA ASP A 128 10.19 -5.29 2.77
C ASP A 128 8.94 -4.43 2.68
N LEU A 129 8.14 -4.59 1.62
CA LEU A 129 6.99 -3.72 1.38
C LEU A 129 5.83 -4.48 0.74
N ARG A 130 4.64 -4.33 1.34
CA ARG A 130 3.39 -4.79 0.76
C ARG A 130 2.43 -3.62 0.60
N GLN A 131 1.91 -3.44 -0.61
CA GLN A 131 0.97 -2.37 -0.93
C GLN A 131 -0.29 -2.92 -1.59
N GLN A 132 -1.42 -2.32 -1.25
CA GLN A 132 -2.67 -2.52 -1.97
C GLN A 132 -2.90 -1.33 -2.90
N LEU A 133 -3.22 -1.63 -4.14
CA LEU A 133 -3.29 -0.65 -5.21
C LEU A 133 -4.63 -0.73 -5.93
N LEU A 134 -5.02 0.40 -6.50
CA LEU A 134 -6.07 0.48 -7.49
C LEU A 134 -5.47 0.91 -8.83
N VAL A 135 -5.66 0.10 -9.86
CA VAL A 135 -5.31 0.45 -11.23
C VAL A 135 -6.61 0.74 -11.97
N MET A 136 -6.73 1.94 -12.48
CA MET A 136 -7.89 2.36 -13.25
C MET A 136 -7.67 2.10 -14.74
N VAL A 137 -8.69 1.52 -15.38
CA VAL A 137 -8.81 1.41 -16.82
C VAL A 137 -9.98 2.28 -17.25
N HIS A 138 -9.75 3.22 -18.15
CA HIS A 138 -10.75 4.22 -18.51
C HIS A 138 -10.75 4.51 -20.01
N GLN A 139 -11.95 4.46 -20.63
CA GLN A 139 -12.15 4.95 -21.99
C GLN A 139 -12.03 6.48 -21.99
N ARG A 140 -10.93 7.00 -22.48
CA ARG A 140 -10.64 8.45 -22.51
C ARG A 140 -11.26 9.13 -23.74
N GLN A 141 -11.18 8.47 -24.88
CA GLN A 141 -11.76 8.87 -26.16
C GLN A 141 -12.38 7.65 -26.85
N PRO A 142 -13.19 7.79 -27.88
CA PRO A 142 -13.86 6.65 -28.55
C PRO A 142 -12.93 5.50 -28.95
N THR A 143 -11.66 5.81 -29.23
CA THR A 143 -10.65 4.83 -29.63
C THR A 143 -9.40 4.84 -28.73
N GLU A 144 -9.45 5.49 -27.58
CA GLU A 144 -8.31 5.58 -26.67
C GLU A 144 -8.69 5.12 -25.26
N VAL A 145 -7.97 4.14 -24.74
CA VAL A 145 -8.09 3.64 -23.37
C VAL A 145 -6.81 3.95 -22.62
N ILE A 146 -6.94 4.45 -21.40
CA ILE A 146 -5.82 4.64 -20.47
C ILE A 146 -5.89 3.61 -19.34
N VAL A 147 -4.75 2.99 -19.05
CA VAL A 147 -4.51 2.19 -17.85
C VAL A 147 -3.56 2.97 -16.96
N ARG A 148 -3.94 3.31 -15.75
CA ARG A 148 -3.09 4.10 -14.85
C ARG A 148 -3.23 3.68 -13.39
N LEU A 149 -2.16 3.88 -12.65
CA LEU A 149 -2.21 3.76 -11.20
C LEU A 149 -3.05 4.91 -10.61
N GLU A 150 -3.95 4.59 -9.68
CA GLU A 150 -4.67 5.59 -8.89
C GLU A 150 -3.84 6.06 -7.71
N THR A 151 -4.05 7.30 -7.31
CA THR A 151 -3.36 7.90 -6.15
C THR A 151 -3.95 7.47 -4.80
N PHE A 152 -4.98 6.62 -4.83
CA PHE A 152 -5.63 6.13 -3.62
C PHE A 152 -4.63 5.40 -2.71
N GLY A 153 -4.58 5.82 -1.44
CA GLY A 153 -3.65 5.25 -0.46
C GLY A 153 -2.20 5.78 -0.56
N ASP A 154 -1.95 6.76 -1.43
CA ASP A 154 -0.63 7.40 -1.63
C ASP A 154 0.50 6.36 -1.86
N PRO A 155 0.42 5.54 -2.93
CA PRO A 155 1.33 4.43 -3.13
C PRO A 155 2.77 4.89 -3.35
N ILE A 156 3.71 4.19 -2.75
CA ILE A 156 5.14 4.35 -3.02
C ILE A 156 5.44 3.70 -4.38
N ILE A 157 5.94 4.47 -5.34
CA ILE A 157 6.15 4.02 -6.72
C ILE A 157 7.46 3.22 -6.82
N THR A 158 7.35 1.93 -6.55
CA THR A 158 8.43 0.96 -6.73
C THR A 158 8.38 0.33 -8.13
N GLU A 159 9.38 -0.50 -8.46
CA GLU A 159 9.37 -1.28 -9.70
C GLU A 159 8.18 -2.24 -9.75
N ALA A 160 7.86 -2.92 -8.65
CA ALA A 160 6.74 -3.83 -8.59
C ALA A 160 5.38 -3.11 -8.68
N VAL A 161 5.27 -1.86 -8.20
CA VAL A 161 4.08 -1.02 -8.40
C VAL A 161 3.91 -0.64 -9.89
N ARG A 162 5.00 -0.34 -10.60
CA ARG A 162 4.98 -0.18 -12.07
C ARG A 162 4.53 -1.48 -12.75
N GLY A 163 4.99 -2.61 -12.21
CA GLY A 163 4.57 -3.95 -12.63
C GLY A 163 3.07 -4.20 -12.51
N ALA A 164 2.36 -3.57 -11.56
CA ALA A 164 0.91 -3.69 -11.46
C ALA A 164 0.20 -3.06 -12.67
N VAL A 165 0.66 -1.91 -13.14
CA VAL A 165 0.12 -1.27 -14.37
C VAL A 165 0.46 -2.11 -15.59
N HIS A 166 1.70 -2.63 -15.67
CA HIS A 166 2.10 -3.56 -16.73
C HIS A 166 1.20 -4.81 -16.76
N ALA A 167 1.00 -5.46 -15.63
CA ALA A 167 0.18 -6.67 -15.53
C ALA A 167 -1.27 -6.45 -15.98
N VAL A 168 -1.89 -5.34 -15.58
CA VAL A 168 -3.25 -4.97 -16.06
C VAL A 168 -3.24 -4.69 -17.56
N THR A 169 -2.21 -4.03 -18.07
CA THR A 169 -2.07 -3.76 -19.50
C THR A 169 -1.97 -5.06 -20.30
N GLU A 170 -1.09 -5.97 -19.92
CA GLU A 170 -0.92 -7.26 -20.62
C GLU A 170 -2.19 -8.13 -20.54
N TRP A 171 -2.85 -8.13 -19.37
CA TRP A 171 -4.14 -8.81 -19.26
C TRP A 171 -5.17 -8.26 -20.25
N LEU A 172 -5.30 -6.93 -20.39
CA LEU A 172 -6.21 -6.31 -21.34
C LEU A 172 -5.88 -6.69 -22.79
N LEU A 173 -4.59 -6.62 -23.16
CA LEU A 173 -4.13 -6.99 -24.50
C LEU A 173 -4.42 -8.47 -24.83
N GLY A 174 -4.35 -9.35 -23.83
CA GLY A 174 -4.66 -10.77 -24.01
C GLY A 174 -6.16 -11.11 -24.01
N ALA A 175 -7.00 -10.26 -23.40
CA ALA A 175 -8.42 -10.53 -23.17
C ALA A 175 -9.35 -9.72 -24.09
N THR A 176 -8.83 -8.77 -24.86
CA THR A 176 -9.59 -7.84 -25.69
C THR A 176 -8.88 -7.56 -27.01
N ASP A 177 -9.58 -6.88 -27.93
CA ASP A 177 -9.00 -6.42 -29.22
C ASP A 177 -8.24 -5.08 -29.09
N LEU A 178 -7.89 -4.66 -27.86
CA LEU A 178 -7.09 -3.47 -27.62
C LEU A 178 -5.64 -3.68 -28.10
N SER A 179 -5.02 -2.62 -28.58
CA SER A 179 -3.61 -2.63 -29.00
C SER A 179 -2.82 -1.55 -28.26
N ILE A 180 -1.54 -1.82 -28.01
CA ILE A 180 -0.68 -0.88 -27.30
C ILE A 180 -0.31 0.31 -28.17
N GLN A 181 -0.45 1.52 -27.64
CA GLN A 181 0.02 2.76 -28.24
C GLN A 181 1.28 3.27 -27.55
N ARG A 182 1.28 3.30 -26.19
CA ARG A 182 2.40 3.82 -25.39
C ARG A 182 2.44 3.16 -24.02
N ARG A 183 3.66 2.97 -23.49
CA ARG A 183 3.92 2.58 -22.10
C ARG A 183 4.77 3.64 -21.39
N SER A 184 4.40 4.00 -20.17
CA SER A 184 5.09 4.97 -19.31
C SER A 184 5.19 4.41 -17.88
N TYR A 185 5.96 3.33 -17.70
CA TYR A 185 6.24 2.67 -16.43
C TYR A 185 7.56 1.92 -16.44
#